data_7d46ea5d0a423e4da34524565100b59e
#
_entry.id   7d46ea5d0a423e4da34524565100b59e
#
_cell.length_a   1.000
_cell.length_b   1.000
_cell.length_c   1.000
_cell.angle_alpha   90.00
_cell.angle_beta   90.00
_cell.angle_gamma   90.00
#
_symmetry.space_group_name_H-M   'P 1'
#
loop_
_entity.id
_entity.type
_entity.pdbx_description
1 polymer ?
#
loop_
_entity_poly.entity_id
_entity_poly.type
_entity_poly.pdbx_seq_one_letter_code
_entity_poly.pdbx_strand_id
1 'polypeptide(L)'
;MRLVTFFLLNTLAFNVLAAEEPSDFEKGLRVLLELELNKFESCLDDGKADCDDSEVESFSRLLKEGHLEKRVAPTFPRGALNSAFGAEVVVQTSVSKAGKVINAAATSCESGKGPVSLKYRWKQEGRHCKAFRKEAERAALKWRYGPITSIEKEEYSRYARVTFEIYGSHSDLHEAQIVEIKKSDRSRISELKRKKAWGELKEFVEGKQDESPVFTYHLATAQAGLSDSVGALLSLEHFLASAQNQYFHYGAQAASSVIDTRYAQEDDAAVVAAGGHYSLMNYYLNGKQFSKYKAGLSLMRLASSLTFVKPQQLGRALKLLNDLKDNIELVKDPAQRADLEAQVDAQLDNLKAQISQIGARATSS
;
A
#
# COMPACT_ATOMS: atom_id res chain seq x y z
N MET A 1 10.61 77.20 28.36
CA MET A 1 9.88 75.99 27.96
C MET A 1 10.70 75.25 26.92
N ARG A 2 11.36 74.18 27.32
CA ARG A 2 12.07 73.24 26.40
C ARG A 2 11.46 71.88 26.57
N LEU A 3 10.79 71.40 25.53
CA LEU A 3 10.27 70.03 25.41
C LEU A 3 11.48 69.10 25.16
N VAL A 4 11.69 68.16 26.01
CA VAL A 4 12.61 67.09 25.83
C VAL A 4 11.82 65.89 25.30
N THR A 5 12.01 65.58 24.03
CA THR A 5 11.41 64.40 23.38
C THR A 5 12.28 63.19 23.67
N PHE A 6 11.78 62.27 24.47
CA PHE A 6 12.40 60.96 24.72
C PHE A 6 12.10 60.05 23.54
N PHE A 7 13.11 59.72 22.76
CA PHE A 7 13.05 58.64 21.79
C PHE A 7 13.39 57.33 22.54
N LEU A 8 12.34 56.54 22.81
CA LEU A 8 12.52 55.13 23.19
C LEU A 8 12.82 54.31 21.92
N LEU A 9 14.09 53.98 21.75
CA LEU A 9 14.52 52.93 20.83
C LEU A 9 14.13 51.56 21.41
N ASN A 10 13.00 51.02 20.94
CA ASN A 10 12.65 49.62 21.11
C ASN A 10 13.56 48.80 20.22
N THR A 11 14.67 48.33 20.76
CA THR A 11 15.44 47.24 20.21
C THR A 11 14.61 45.97 20.32
N LEU A 12 13.85 45.65 19.28
CA LEU A 12 13.33 44.32 19.07
C LEU A 12 14.52 43.37 18.83
N ALA A 13 14.94 42.72 19.93
CA ALA A 13 15.80 41.57 19.83
C ALA A 13 15.02 40.47 19.06
N PHE A 14 15.28 40.35 17.79
CA PHE A 14 14.94 39.13 17.05
C PHE A 14 15.74 38.01 17.70
N ASN A 15 15.10 37.27 18.58
CA ASN A 15 15.57 35.91 18.90
C ASN A 15 15.53 35.11 17.61
N VAL A 16 16.63 35.07 16.90
CA VAL A 16 16.90 34.03 15.91
C VAL A 16 16.98 32.76 16.76
N LEU A 17 15.85 32.05 16.87
CA LEU A 17 15.84 30.67 17.32
C LEU A 17 16.80 29.97 16.35
N ALA A 18 17.99 29.62 16.85
CA ALA A 18 18.90 28.77 16.13
C ALA A 18 18.09 27.51 15.79
N ALA A 19 17.92 27.25 14.50
CA ALA A 19 17.26 26.02 14.07
C ALA A 19 18.09 24.87 14.67
N GLU A 20 17.47 24.05 15.49
CA GLU A 20 18.13 22.84 15.99
C GLU A 20 18.68 22.06 14.82
N GLU A 21 19.93 21.60 14.92
CA GLU A 21 20.48 20.73 13.89
C GLU A 21 19.62 19.49 13.76
N PRO A 22 19.28 19.07 12.51
CA PRO A 22 18.44 17.91 12.30
C PRO A 22 19.12 16.67 12.92
N SER A 23 18.32 15.86 13.59
CA SER A 23 18.79 14.60 14.18
C SER A 23 19.34 13.66 13.09
N ASP A 24 20.20 12.71 13.46
CA ASP A 24 20.74 11.73 12.50
C ASP A 24 19.62 10.91 11.84
N PHE A 25 18.52 10.69 12.54
CA PHE A 25 17.32 10.08 11.97
C PHE A 25 16.71 10.95 10.86
N GLU A 26 16.54 12.25 11.10
CA GLU A 26 16.00 13.17 10.08
C GLU A 26 16.95 13.32 8.88
N LYS A 27 18.28 13.35 9.13
CA LYS A 27 19.27 13.33 8.07
C LYS A 27 19.17 12.05 7.24
N GLY A 28 19.03 10.90 7.90
CA GLY A 28 18.81 9.61 7.23
C GLY A 28 17.54 9.57 6.38
N LEU A 29 16.43 10.10 6.89
CA LEU A 29 15.18 10.20 6.13
C LEU A 29 15.34 11.08 4.88
N ARG A 30 16.07 12.18 4.96
CA ARG A 30 16.36 13.07 3.81
C ARG A 30 17.16 12.37 2.73
N VAL A 31 18.20 11.65 3.11
CA VAL A 31 19.02 10.84 2.19
C VAL A 31 18.16 9.79 1.47
N LEU A 32 17.31 9.08 2.21
CA LEU A 32 16.43 8.07 1.64
C LEU A 32 15.38 8.68 0.73
N LEU A 33 14.80 9.82 1.13
CA LEU A 33 13.85 10.56 0.28
C LEU A 33 14.49 10.96 -1.05
N GLU A 34 15.71 11.49 -1.02
CA GLU A 34 16.43 11.89 -2.22
C GLU A 34 16.74 10.70 -3.13
N LEU A 35 17.19 9.58 -2.57
CA LEU A 35 17.44 8.34 -3.31
C LEU A 35 16.17 7.81 -3.98
N GLU A 36 15.05 7.82 -3.27
CA GLU A 36 13.77 7.35 -3.84
C GLU A 36 13.24 8.31 -4.89
N LEU A 37 13.40 9.62 -4.72
CA LEU A 37 13.04 10.59 -5.76
C LEU A 37 13.86 10.40 -7.03
N ASN A 38 15.16 10.14 -6.92
CA ASN A 38 16.02 9.88 -8.08
C ASN A 38 15.64 8.59 -8.79
N LYS A 39 15.31 7.50 -8.07
CA LYS A 39 14.79 6.26 -8.66
C LYS A 39 13.47 6.53 -9.40
N PHE A 40 12.63 7.35 -8.84
CA PHE A 40 11.36 7.76 -9.42
C PHE A 40 11.56 8.45 -10.76
N GLU A 41 12.39 9.48 -10.80
CA GLU A 41 12.71 10.20 -12.03
C GLU A 41 13.26 9.24 -13.10
N SER A 42 14.20 8.36 -12.73
CA SER A 42 14.74 7.34 -13.66
C SER A 42 13.66 6.38 -14.17
N CYS A 43 12.77 5.92 -13.29
CA CYS A 43 11.66 5.05 -13.69
C CYS A 43 10.72 5.73 -14.70
N LEU A 44 10.59 7.06 -14.62
CA LEU A 44 9.79 7.88 -15.53
C LEU A 44 10.41 8.05 -16.89
N ASP A 45 11.70 8.38 -16.90
CA ASP A 45 12.46 8.57 -18.12
C ASP A 45 12.48 7.27 -18.96
N ASP A 46 12.43 6.10 -18.29
CA ASP A 46 12.28 4.79 -18.93
C ASP A 46 10.86 4.51 -19.45
N GLY A 47 9.89 5.41 -19.28
CA GLY A 47 8.50 5.26 -19.74
C GLY A 47 7.69 4.19 -19.02
N LYS A 48 8.13 3.76 -17.83
CA LYS A 48 7.43 2.75 -17.02
C LYS A 48 6.24 3.37 -16.31
N ALA A 49 5.04 2.93 -16.64
CA ALA A 49 3.79 3.43 -16.03
C ALA A 49 3.57 2.95 -14.58
N ASP A 50 4.35 2.02 -14.08
CA ASP A 50 4.10 1.32 -12.81
C ASP A 50 5.17 1.62 -11.74
N CYS A 51 5.61 2.87 -11.68
CA CYS A 51 6.53 3.33 -10.64
C CYS A 51 5.78 3.44 -9.31
N ASP A 52 6.25 2.73 -8.29
CA ASP A 52 5.66 2.75 -6.95
C ASP A 52 6.26 3.89 -6.10
N ASP A 53 5.45 4.89 -5.75
CA ASP A 53 5.87 6.06 -4.94
C ASP A 53 5.64 5.89 -3.43
N SER A 54 5.24 4.71 -3.01
CA SER A 54 4.89 4.45 -1.61
C SER A 54 6.01 4.74 -0.62
N GLU A 55 7.27 4.54 -1.01
CA GLU A 55 8.42 4.84 -0.18
C GLU A 55 8.70 6.33 -0.08
N VAL A 56 8.61 7.03 -1.21
CA VAL A 56 8.76 8.49 -1.28
C VAL A 56 7.71 9.16 -0.39
N GLU A 57 6.46 8.73 -0.48
CA GLU A 57 5.38 9.25 0.36
C GLU A 57 5.64 8.96 1.86
N SER A 58 6.17 7.78 2.17
CA SER A 58 6.47 7.37 3.54
C SER A 58 7.55 8.24 4.18
N PHE A 59 8.67 8.46 3.49
CA PHE A 59 9.73 9.34 3.99
C PHE A 59 9.32 10.79 4.04
N SER A 60 8.62 11.29 3.01
CA SER A 60 8.11 12.65 2.95
C SER A 60 7.16 12.96 4.11
N ARG A 61 6.25 12.03 4.45
CA ARG A 61 5.30 12.19 5.54
C ARG A 61 6.00 12.34 6.90
N LEU A 62 7.07 11.57 7.13
CA LEU A 62 7.85 11.64 8.37
C LEU A 62 8.66 12.92 8.48
N LEU A 63 9.23 13.37 7.37
CA LEU A 63 9.93 14.66 7.30
C LEU A 63 8.99 15.86 7.26
N LYS A 64 7.68 15.65 7.09
CA LYS A 64 6.70 16.70 6.77
C LYS A 64 7.05 17.48 5.49
N GLU A 65 7.95 16.96 4.67
CA GLU A 65 8.36 17.54 3.40
C GLU A 65 7.73 16.77 2.23
N GLY A 66 7.17 17.46 1.24
CA GLY A 66 6.65 16.84 0.02
C GLY A 66 5.51 15.82 0.20
N HIS A 67 4.96 15.67 1.41
CA HIS A 67 3.79 14.81 1.64
C HIS A 67 2.51 15.46 1.08
N LEU A 68 1.53 14.64 0.76
CA LEU A 68 0.25 15.12 0.23
C LEU A 68 -0.59 15.73 1.36
N GLU A 69 -0.56 17.05 1.53
CA GLU A 69 -1.27 17.78 2.58
C GLU A 69 -2.77 17.89 2.29
N LYS A 70 -3.09 18.13 1.02
CA LYS A 70 -4.48 18.31 0.58
C LYS A 70 -4.75 17.48 -0.66
N ARG A 71 -5.60 16.48 -0.51
CA ARG A 71 -6.12 15.67 -1.61
C ARG A 71 -7.54 16.12 -1.96
N VAL A 72 -7.79 16.40 -3.23
CA VAL A 72 -9.13 16.67 -3.75
C VAL A 72 -9.57 15.41 -4.49
N ALA A 73 -10.71 14.86 -4.09
CA ALA A 73 -11.26 13.69 -4.74
C ALA A 73 -11.74 14.04 -6.18
N PRO A 74 -11.53 13.16 -7.17
CA PRO A 74 -12.03 13.37 -8.51
C PRO A 74 -13.56 13.22 -8.54
N THR A 75 -14.18 13.91 -9.49
CA THR A 75 -15.60 13.72 -9.77
C THR A 75 -15.79 12.45 -10.58
N PHE A 76 -16.71 11.60 -10.15
CA PHE A 76 -17.00 10.36 -10.87
C PHE A 76 -17.71 10.68 -12.20
N PRO A 77 -17.22 10.20 -13.38
CA PRO A 77 -17.85 10.49 -14.66
C PRO A 77 -19.26 9.88 -14.75
N ARG A 78 -20.27 10.70 -15.00
CA ARG A 78 -21.68 10.26 -15.03
C ARG A 78 -21.94 9.05 -15.93
N GLY A 79 -21.34 9.03 -17.13
CA GLY A 79 -21.51 7.92 -18.08
C GLY A 79 -20.93 6.61 -17.56
N ALA A 80 -19.82 6.65 -16.82
CA ALA A 80 -19.20 5.49 -16.18
C ALA A 80 -20.05 5.02 -14.98
N LEU A 81 -20.53 5.95 -14.16
CA LEU A 81 -21.40 5.64 -13.02
C LEU A 81 -22.69 4.92 -13.48
N ASN A 82 -23.38 5.45 -14.49
CA ASN A 82 -24.60 4.85 -15.04
C ASN A 82 -24.38 3.46 -15.66
N SER A 83 -23.14 3.17 -16.07
CA SER A 83 -22.76 1.89 -16.68
C SER A 83 -22.12 0.93 -15.67
N ALA A 84 -22.04 1.31 -14.40
CA ALA A 84 -21.36 0.58 -13.31
C ALA A 84 -19.89 0.24 -13.64
N PHE A 85 -19.15 1.20 -14.20
CA PHE A 85 -17.70 1.06 -14.50
C PHE A 85 -16.87 1.73 -13.42
N GLY A 86 -15.94 1.00 -12.83
CA GLY A 86 -14.83 1.55 -12.04
C GLY A 86 -13.59 1.76 -12.88
N ALA A 87 -12.61 2.46 -12.33
CA ALA A 87 -11.30 2.64 -12.95
C ALA A 87 -10.20 2.88 -11.92
N GLU A 88 -8.97 2.54 -12.31
CA GLU A 88 -7.75 3.01 -11.69
C GLU A 88 -6.96 3.81 -12.71
N VAL A 89 -6.56 5.01 -12.33
CA VAL A 89 -5.82 5.94 -13.18
C VAL A 89 -4.52 6.30 -12.45
N VAL A 90 -3.40 6.13 -13.13
CA VAL A 90 -2.12 6.65 -12.64
C VAL A 90 -1.95 8.05 -13.19
N VAL A 91 -1.74 9.02 -12.30
CA VAL A 91 -1.52 10.42 -12.64
C VAL A 91 -0.10 10.82 -12.25
N GLN A 92 0.65 11.31 -13.21
CA GLN A 92 1.90 12.00 -12.98
C GLN A 92 1.62 13.48 -12.72
N THR A 93 2.21 14.03 -11.67
CA THR A 93 2.12 15.44 -11.34
C THR A 93 3.50 16.06 -11.32
N SER A 94 3.66 17.27 -11.91
CA SER A 94 4.81 18.12 -11.66
C SER A 94 4.47 19.05 -10.49
N VAL A 95 5.29 19.01 -9.46
CA VAL A 95 5.07 19.75 -8.21
C VAL A 95 6.21 20.74 -8.01
N SER A 96 5.88 22.00 -7.73
CA SER A 96 6.90 23.01 -7.40
C SER A 96 7.50 22.76 -6.03
N LYS A 97 8.68 23.31 -5.77
CA LYS A 97 9.35 23.29 -4.46
C LYS A 97 8.43 23.78 -3.32
N ALA A 98 7.51 24.69 -3.61
CA ALA A 98 6.50 25.18 -2.68
C ALA A 98 5.27 24.22 -2.52
N GLY A 99 5.31 23.02 -3.08
CA GLY A 99 4.25 22.03 -2.95
C GLY A 99 3.01 22.24 -3.85
N LYS A 100 3.08 23.20 -4.79
CA LYS A 100 1.97 23.43 -5.73
C LYS A 100 2.07 22.49 -6.92
N VAL A 101 0.99 21.77 -7.25
CA VAL A 101 0.90 21.03 -8.51
C VAL A 101 0.81 22.03 -9.68
N ILE A 102 1.78 21.95 -10.59
CA ILE A 102 1.90 22.82 -11.77
C ILE A 102 1.27 22.15 -12.98
N ASN A 103 1.49 20.84 -13.10
CA ASN A 103 0.97 20.02 -14.18
C ASN A 103 0.49 18.67 -13.66
N ALA A 104 -0.47 18.06 -14.34
CA ALA A 104 -0.97 16.73 -14.06
C ALA A 104 -1.34 16.04 -15.38
N ALA A 105 -0.80 14.85 -15.61
CA ALA A 105 -1.06 14.04 -16.78
C ALA A 105 -1.35 12.59 -16.38
N ALA A 106 -2.42 12.02 -16.88
CA ALA A 106 -2.73 10.62 -16.66
C ALA A 106 -1.89 9.76 -17.61
N THR A 107 -1.03 8.92 -17.04
CA THR A 107 -0.09 8.05 -17.78
C THR A 107 -0.69 6.72 -18.13
N SER A 108 -1.56 6.15 -17.26
CA SER A 108 -2.26 4.91 -17.53
C SER A 108 -3.69 4.94 -16.99
N CYS A 109 -4.52 4.06 -17.54
CA CYS A 109 -5.88 3.85 -17.03
C CYS A 109 -6.31 2.42 -17.28
N GLU A 110 -6.79 1.77 -16.23
CA GLU A 110 -7.51 0.51 -16.33
C GLU A 110 -8.96 0.74 -15.92
N SER A 111 -9.90 0.20 -16.67
CA SER A 111 -11.32 0.33 -16.35
C SER A 111 -12.14 -0.87 -16.75
N GLY A 112 -13.22 -1.11 -16.03
CA GLY A 112 -14.15 -2.20 -16.29
C GLY A 112 -15.40 -2.13 -15.42
N LYS A 113 -16.32 -3.04 -15.66
CA LYS A 113 -17.54 -3.15 -14.84
C LYS A 113 -17.21 -3.71 -13.46
N GLY A 114 -17.84 -3.13 -12.45
CA GLY A 114 -17.76 -3.57 -11.07
C GLY A 114 -16.72 -2.83 -10.23
N PRO A 115 -16.61 -3.19 -8.94
CA PRO A 115 -15.69 -2.59 -7.99
C PRO A 115 -14.23 -2.96 -8.29
N VAL A 116 -13.29 -2.28 -7.60
CA VAL A 116 -11.83 -2.55 -7.69
C VAL A 116 -11.48 -4.01 -7.36
N SER A 117 -12.24 -4.67 -6.52
CA SER A 117 -12.08 -6.10 -6.26
C SER A 117 -12.23 -6.99 -7.50
N LEU A 118 -12.82 -6.47 -8.57
CA LEU A 118 -12.93 -7.12 -9.87
C LEU A 118 -11.96 -6.55 -10.92
N LYS A 119 -10.90 -5.86 -10.47
CA LYS A 119 -9.91 -5.19 -11.33
C LYS A 119 -9.29 -6.15 -12.36
N TYR A 120 -9.11 -7.43 -12.05
CA TYR A 120 -8.60 -8.42 -13.00
C TYR A 120 -9.45 -8.58 -14.27
N ARG A 121 -10.71 -8.11 -14.26
CA ARG A 121 -11.60 -8.02 -15.43
C ARG A 121 -11.48 -6.70 -16.17
N TRP A 122 -10.80 -5.73 -15.58
CA TRP A 122 -10.63 -4.44 -16.18
C TRP A 122 -9.61 -4.54 -17.31
N LYS A 123 -9.74 -3.66 -18.27
CA LYS A 123 -8.86 -3.63 -19.43
C LYS A 123 -8.05 -2.34 -19.39
N GLN A 124 -6.78 -2.47 -19.74
CA GLN A 124 -5.97 -1.30 -20.06
C GLN A 124 -6.67 -0.52 -21.18
N GLU A 125 -6.73 0.82 -21.04
CA GLU A 125 -7.47 1.70 -21.94
C GLU A 125 -8.93 1.25 -22.17
N GLY A 126 -9.55 0.69 -21.14
CA GLY A 126 -10.91 0.21 -21.19
C GLY A 126 -11.93 1.33 -21.41
N ARG A 127 -13.20 0.93 -21.49
CA ARG A 127 -14.31 1.87 -21.72
C ARG A 127 -14.34 2.95 -20.64
N HIS A 128 -14.58 4.20 -21.03
CA HIS A 128 -14.61 5.40 -20.17
C HIS A 128 -13.24 5.90 -19.68
N CYS A 129 -12.10 5.26 -19.96
CA CYS A 129 -10.77 5.71 -19.52
C CYS A 129 -10.51 7.19 -19.86
N LYS A 130 -10.90 7.67 -21.04
CA LYS A 130 -10.77 9.08 -21.41
C LYS A 130 -11.47 10.02 -20.41
N ALA A 131 -12.64 9.62 -19.91
CA ALA A 131 -13.38 10.43 -18.95
C ALA A 131 -12.76 10.34 -17.54
N PHE A 132 -12.34 9.16 -17.12
CA PHE A 132 -11.66 8.94 -15.85
C PHE A 132 -10.34 9.71 -15.78
N ARG A 133 -9.51 9.65 -16.82
CA ARG A 133 -8.26 10.42 -16.90
C ARG A 133 -8.51 11.91 -16.70
N LYS A 134 -9.46 12.49 -17.46
CA LYS A 134 -9.79 13.91 -17.38
C LYS A 134 -10.18 14.35 -15.95
N GLU A 135 -10.96 13.55 -15.25
CA GLU A 135 -11.37 13.88 -13.87
C GLU A 135 -10.24 13.66 -12.87
N ALA A 136 -9.39 12.64 -13.07
CA ALA A 136 -8.20 12.43 -12.25
C ALA A 136 -7.20 13.59 -12.38
N GLU A 137 -6.89 14.00 -13.60
CA GLU A 137 -6.02 15.16 -13.88
C GLU A 137 -6.56 16.45 -13.26
N ARG A 138 -7.86 16.71 -13.45
CA ARG A 138 -8.53 17.91 -12.89
C ARG A 138 -8.48 17.92 -11.36
N ALA A 139 -8.60 16.77 -10.71
CA ALA A 139 -8.50 16.65 -9.27
C ALA A 139 -7.05 16.87 -8.81
N ALA A 140 -6.09 16.23 -9.49
CA ALA A 140 -4.67 16.29 -9.15
C ALA A 140 -4.11 17.73 -9.24
N LEU A 141 -4.53 18.53 -10.21
CA LEU A 141 -4.16 19.95 -10.31
C LEU A 141 -4.56 20.79 -9.09
N LYS A 142 -5.49 20.31 -8.28
CA LYS A 142 -5.95 20.97 -7.04
C LYS A 142 -5.29 20.44 -5.77
N TRP A 143 -4.44 19.43 -5.91
CA TRP A 143 -3.71 18.89 -4.77
C TRP A 143 -2.65 19.87 -4.27
N ARG A 144 -2.25 19.69 -3.02
CA ARG A 144 -1.17 20.41 -2.38
C ARG A 144 -0.29 19.43 -1.67
N TYR A 145 0.98 19.58 -1.87
CA TYR A 145 2.03 18.86 -1.17
C TYR A 145 2.72 19.82 -0.19
N GLY A 146 3.30 19.31 0.86
CA GLY A 146 4.21 20.08 1.70
C GLY A 146 5.40 20.60 0.87
N PRO A 147 5.99 21.74 1.22
CA PRO A 147 7.18 22.22 0.57
C PRO A 147 8.33 21.23 0.76
N ILE A 148 9.21 21.12 -0.24
CA ILE A 148 10.45 20.35 -0.12
C ILE A 148 11.61 21.33 -0.11
N THR A 149 12.32 21.38 1.01
CA THR A 149 13.48 22.26 1.20
C THR A 149 14.81 21.54 0.94
N SER A 150 14.82 20.22 1.04
CA SER A 150 16.00 19.36 0.93
C SER A 150 16.47 19.08 -0.50
N ILE A 151 15.69 19.47 -1.54
CA ILE A 151 16.01 19.21 -2.94
C ILE A 151 16.43 20.52 -3.64
N GLU A 152 17.50 20.47 -4.42
CA GLU A 152 17.95 21.62 -5.20
C GLU A 152 17.03 21.98 -6.38
N LYS A 153 16.30 20.98 -6.91
CA LYS A 153 15.41 21.17 -8.06
C LYS A 153 14.20 22.04 -7.71
N GLU A 154 13.82 22.94 -8.62
CA GLU A 154 12.64 23.80 -8.49
C GLU A 154 11.31 23.04 -8.66
N GLU A 155 11.34 21.92 -9.37
CA GLU A 155 10.20 21.07 -9.65
C GLU A 155 10.59 19.59 -9.49
N TYR A 156 9.65 18.79 -9.04
CA TYR A 156 9.80 17.35 -8.95
C TYR A 156 8.53 16.62 -9.41
N SER A 157 8.69 15.41 -9.91
CA SER A 157 7.58 14.58 -10.34
C SER A 157 7.03 13.73 -9.20
N ARG A 158 5.72 13.55 -9.19
CA ARG A 158 5.00 12.64 -8.28
C ARG A 158 4.01 11.80 -9.06
N TYR A 159 3.85 10.57 -8.65
CA TYR A 159 2.82 9.69 -9.16
C TYR A 159 1.78 9.41 -8.10
N ALA A 160 0.54 9.30 -8.52
CA ALA A 160 -0.51 8.91 -7.63
C ALA A 160 -1.52 8.02 -8.36
N ARG A 161 -1.96 6.98 -7.69
CA ARG A 161 -3.09 6.17 -8.15
C ARG A 161 -4.39 6.81 -7.70
N VAL A 162 -5.27 7.03 -8.65
CA VAL A 162 -6.61 7.57 -8.45
C VAL A 162 -7.61 6.48 -8.77
N THR A 163 -8.26 5.98 -7.74
CA THR A 163 -9.24 4.91 -7.87
C THR A 163 -10.64 5.50 -7.92
N PHE A 164 -11.40 5.13 -8.93
CA PHE A 164 -12.81 5.42 -9.07
C PHE A 164 -13.60 4.16 -8.70
N GLU A 165 -14.04 4.09 -7.46
CA GLU A 165 -14.82 2.96 -6.97
C GLU A 165 -16.30 3.24 -7.08
N ILE A 166 -17.03 2.24 -7.56
CA ILE A 166 -18.48 2.17 -7.36
C ILE A 166 -18.65 1.58 -5.97
N TYR A 167 -19.06 2.41 -5.04
CA TYR A 167 -19.29 2.00 -3.67
C TYR A 167 -20.40 0.94 -3.60
N GLY A 168 -19.97 -0.31 -3.39
CA GLY A 168 -20.78 -1.31 -2.75
C GLY A 168 -20.45 -1.36 -1.25
N SER A 169 -21.39 -1.77 -0.43
CA SER A 169 -21.10 -2.04 0.98
C SER A 169 -20.02 -3.13 1.09
N HIS A 170 -19.34 -3.25 2.23
CA HIS A 170 -18.40 -4.37 2.48
C HIS A 170 -19.04 -5.76 2.27
N SER A 171 -20.36 -5.87 2.43
CA SER A 171 -21.14 -7.03 2.08
C SER A 171 -21.18 -7.27 0.57
N ASP A 172 -21.31 -6.20 -0.23
CA ASP A 172 -21.37 -6.29 -1.68
C ASP A 172 -20.02 -6.68 -2.29
N LEU A 173 -18.90 -6.24 -1.70
CA LEU A 173 -17.57 -6.69 -2.07
C LEU A 173 -17.36 -8.17 -1.75
N HIS A 174 -17.87 -8.63 -0.62
CA HIS A 174 -17.84 -10.04 -0.24
C HIS A 174 -18.75 -10.88 -1.12
N GLU A 175 -19.95 -10.39 -1.46
CA GLU A 175 -20.86 -11.04 -2.39
C GLU A 175 -20.30 -11.04 -3.83
N ALA A 176 -19.65 -9.97 -4.29
CA ALA A 176 -19.02 -9.93 -5.59
C ALA A 176 -17.88 -10.96 -5.73
N GLN A 177 -17.09 -11.19 -4.66
CA GLN A 177 -16.10 -12.28 -4.61
C GLN A 177 -16.76 -13.67 -4.68
N ILE A 178 -17.95 -13.79 -4.11
CA ILE A 178 -18.72 -15.03 -4.10
C ILE A 178 -19.38 -15.31 -5.46
N VAL A 179 -19.78 -14.28 -6.19
CA VAL A 179 -20.46 -14.37 -7.49
C VAL A 179 -19.56 -14.93 -8.60
N GLU A 180 -18.25 -14.89 -8.44
CA GLU A 180 -17.33 -15.43 -9.45
C GLU A 180 -17.26 -16.94 -9.52
N ILE A 181 -17.64 -17.62 -8.45
CA ILE A 181 -17.88 -19.05 -8.49
C ILE A 181 -19.38 -19.27 -8.60
N LYS A 182 -19.81 -20.01 -9.60
CA LYS A 182 -21.23 -20.40 -9.74
C LYS A 182 -21.75 -20.93 -8.40
N LYS A 183 -23.01 -20.59 -8.07
CA LYS A 183 -23.63 -21.02 -6.79
C LYS A 183 -23.53 -22.53 -6.58
N SER A 184 -23.66 -23.31 -7.65
CA SER A 184 -23.49 -24.78 -7.63
C SER A 184 -22.09 -25.18 -7.19
N ASP A 185 -21.06 -24.56 -7.75
CA ASP A 185 -19.66 -24.88 -7.47
C ASP A 185 -19.31 -24.50 -6.03
N ARG A 186 -19.75 -23.35 -5.55
CA ARG A 186 -19.59 -22.93 -4.16
C ARG A 186 -20.25 -23.91 -3.19
N SER A 187 -21.46 -24.35 -3.50
CA SER A 187 -22.17 -25.33 -2.67
C SER A 187 -21.41 -26.67 -2.64
N ARG A 188 -20.89 -27.11 -3.79
CA ARG A 188 -20.09 -28.34 -3.90
C ARG A 188 -18.78 -28.24 -3.12
N ILE A 189 -18.04 -27.12 -3.27
CA ILE A 189 -16.80 -26.85 -2.50
C ILE A 189 -17.10 -26.89 -0.99
N SER A 190 -18.16 -26.20 -0.54
CA SER A 190 -18.52 -26.13 0.87
C SER A 190 -18.90 -27.53 1.42
N GLU A 191 -19.59 -28.33 0.64
CA GLU A 191 -19.95 -29.70 0.98
C GLU A 191 -18.71 -30.58 1.15
N LEU A 192 -17.81 -30.56 0.14
CA LEU A 192 -16.57 -31.35 0.15
C LEU A 192 -15.65 -30.96 1.30
N LYS A 193 -15.51 -29.66 1.59
CA LYS A 193 -14.78 -29.18 2.77
C LYS A 193 -15.39 -29.67 4.07
N ARG A 194 -16.69 -29.59 4.22
CA ARG A 194 -17.40 -30.07 5.43
C ARG A 194 -17.21 -31.57 5.64
N LYS A 195 -17.21 -32.35 4.56
CA LYS A 195 -16.98 -33.80 4.58
C LYS A 195 -15.51 -34.18 4.70
N LYS A 196 -14.59 -33.21 4.62
CA LYS A 196 -13.13 -33.41 4.50
C LYS A 196 -12.75 -34.34 3.33
N ALA A 197 -13.52 -34.32 2.28
CA ALA A 197 -13.29 -35.10 1.06
C ALA A 197 -12.25 -34.37 0.17
N TRP A 198 -11.03 -34.31 0.67
CA TRP A 198 -9.97 -33.46 0.09
C TRP A 198 -9.52 -33.93 -1.30
N GLY A 199 -9.50 -35.24 -1.55
CA GLY A 199 -9.19 -35.80 -2.87
C GLY A 199 -10.24 -35.41 -3.92
N GLU A 200 -11.54 -35.55 -3.58
CA GLU A 200 -12.61 -35.14 -4.48
C GLU A 200 -12.63 -33.61 -4.68
N LEU A 201 -12.29 -32.83 -3.63
CA LEU A 201 -12.19 -31.38 -3.75
C LEU A 201 -11.06 -31.00 -4.70
N LYS A 202 -9.89 -31.63 -4.57
CA LYS A 202 -8.74 -31.42 -5.47
C LYS A 202 -9.13 -31.65 -6.91
N GLU A 203 -9.66 -32.83 -7.22
CA GLU A 203 -10.11 -33.19 -8.58
C GLU A 203 -11.16 -32.22 -9.13
N PHE A 204 -12.13 -31.81 -8.30
CA PHE A 204 -13.17 -30.88 -8.71
C PHE A 204 -12.65 -29.50 -9.08
N VAL A 205 -11.63 -28.98 -8.37
CA VAL A 205 -11.12 -27.61 -8.58
C VAL A 205 -9.99 -27.54 -9.60
N GLU A 206 -9.19 -28.61 -9.78
CA GLU A 206 -8.09 -28.66 -10.77
C GLU A 206 -8.56 -28.39 -12.20
N GLY A 207 -9.74 -28.89 -12.58
CA GLY A 207 -10.31 -28.65 -13.91
C GLY A 207 -10.92 -27.26 -14.12
N LYS A 208 -10.90 -26.38 -13.11
CA LYS A 208 -11.66 -25.09 -13.13
C LYS A 208 -10.77 -23.87 -12.84
N GLN A 209 -9.47 -24.02 -12.75
CA GLN A 209 -8.56 -22.93 -12.41
C GLN A 209 -8.63 -21.77 -13.41
N ASP A 210 -8.84 -22.09 -14.70
CA ASP A 210 -9.01 -21.10 -15.76
C ASP A 210 -10.33 -20.32 -15.67
N GLU A 211 -11.32 -20.86 -14.94
CA GLU A 211 -12.61 -20.17 -14.75
C GLU A 211 -12.49 -19.03 -13.72
N SER A 212 -11.70 -19.22 -12.66
CA SER A 212 -11.46 -18.21 -11.62
C SER A 212 -10.25 -18.55 -10.74
N PRO A 213 -9.41 -17.56 -10.38
CA PRO A 213 -8.30 -17.75 -9.43
C PRO A 213 -8.72 -18.34 -8.08
N VAL A 214 -9.98 -18.17 -7.69
CA VAL A 214 -10.52 -18.71 -6.42
C VAL A 214 -10.47 -20.24 -6.39
N PHE A 215 -10.54 -20.92 -7.54
CA PHE A 215 -10.35 -22.37 -7.59
C PHE A 215 -8.92 -22.76 -7.23
N THR A 216 -7.91 -21.98 -7.61
CA THR A 216 -6.51 -22.18 -7.19
C THR A 216 -6.35 -22.05 -5.66
N TYR A 217 -7.03 -21.09 -5.03
CA TYR A 217 -7.08 -21.01 -3.57
C TYR A 217 -7.71 -22.25 -2.94
N HIS A 218 -8.78 -22.80 -3.53
CA HIS A 218 -9.41 -24.02 -3.03
C HIS A 218 -8.59 -25.26 -3.32
N LEU A 219 -7.80 -25.27 -4.39
CA LEU A 219 -6.81 -26.31 -4.65
C LEU A 219 -5.77 -26.36 -3.53
N ALA A 220 -5.20 -25.22 -3.15
CA ALA A 220 -4.31 -25.13 -1.99
C ALA A 220 -4.95 -25.68 -0.70
N THR A 221 -6.24 -25.36 -0.47
CA THR A 221 -6.97 -25.90 0.68
C THR A 221 -7.08 -27.42 0.63
N ALA A 222 -7.34 -28.00 -0.55
CA ALA A 222 -7.44 -29.44 -0.72
C ALA A 222 -6.09 -30.13 -0.52
N GLN A 223 -5.02 -29.58 -1.10
CA GLN A 223 -3.65 -30.07 -0.95
C GLN A 223 -3.20 -30.03 0.51
N ALA A 224 -3.47 -28.95 1.24
CA ALA A 224 -3.21 -28.89 2.68
C ALA A 224 -3.98 -29.98 3.45
N GLY A 225 -5.23 -30.22 3.08
CA GLY A 225 -6.04 -31.31 3.66
C GLY A 225 -5.52 -32.72 3.36
N LEU A 226 -4.77 -32.88 2.28
CA LEU A 226 -4.06 -34.12 1.88
C LEU A 226 -2.64 -34.20 2.45
N SER A 227 -2.24 -33.26 3.30
CA SER A 227 -0.88 -33.13 3.84
C SER A 227 0.19 -32.82 2.79
N ASP A 228 -0.20 -32.33 1.62
CA ASP A 228 0.69 -31.80 0.57
C ASP A 228 0.97 -30.32 0.84
N SER A 229 1.83 -30.07 1.81
CA SER A 229 2.16 -28.69 2.24
C SER A 229 2.91 -27.90 1.17
N VAL A 230 3.74 -28.58 0.37
CA VAL A 230 4.52 -27.93 -0.70
C VAL A 230 3.59 -27.51 -1.84
N GLY A 231 2.75 -28.42 -2.32
CA GLY A 231 1.75 -28.11 -3.34
C GLY A 231 0.79 -27.01 -2.88
N ALA A 232 0.34 -27.05 -1.63
CA ALA A 232 -0.52 -26.02 -1.05
C ALA A 232 0.14 -24.63 -1.08
N LEU A 233 1.42 -24.53 -0.68
CA LEU A 233 2.18 -23.29 -0.68
C LEU A 233 2.32 -22.74 -2.12
N LEU A 234 2.74 -23.56 -3.06
CA LEU A 234 2.88 -23.16 -4.47
C LEU A 234 1.54 -22.69 -5.08
N SER A 235 0.45 -23.37 -4.75
CA SER A 235 -0.89 -22.96 -5.20
C SER A 235 -1.33 -21.63 -4.58
N LEU A 236 -0.97 -21.33 -3.32
CA LEU A 236 -1.24 -20.03 -2.70
C LEU A 236 -0.40 -18.93 -3.35
N GLU A 237 0.87 -19.16 -3.61
CA GLU A 237 1.74 -18.22 -4.33
C GLU A 237 1.20 -17.91 -5.73
N HIS A 238 0.80 -18.94 -6.46
CA HIS A 238 0.18 -18.77 -7.78
C HIS A 238 -1.12 -17.99 -7.71
N PHE A 239 -1.97 -18.27 -6.71
CA PHE A 239 -3.19 -17.50 -6.46
C PHE A 239 -2.89 -16.02 -6.20
N LEU A 240 -1.91 -15.71 -5.35
CA LEU A 240 -1.53 -14.34 -5.05
C LEU A 240 -0.97 -13.60 -6.29
N ALA A 241 -0.16 -14.27 -7.10
CA ALA A 241 0.38 -13.72 -8.33
C ALA A 241 -0.72 -13.43 -9.37
N SER A 242 -1.72 -14.31 -9.50
CA SER A 242 -2.80 -14.17 -10.46
C SER A 242 -3.92 -13.23 -10.00
N ALA A 243 -4.19 -13.16 -8.71
CA ALA A 243 -5.31 -12.41 -8.14
C ALA A 243 -4.96 -10.99 -7.71
N GLN A 244 -3.66 -10.61 -7.65
CA GLN A 244 -3.16 -9.27 -7.33
C GLN A 244 -3.93 -8.56 -6.19
N ASN A 245 -4.20 -9.26 -5.10
CA ASN A 245 -4.92 -8.70 -3.93
C ASN A 245 -6.42 -8.34 -4.15
N GLN A 246 -7.04 -8.83 -5.20
CA GLN A 246 -8.42 -8.48 -5.56
C GLN A 246 -9.47 -9.19 -4.70
N TYR A 247 -9.08 -10.28 -4.04
CA TYR A 247 -9.97 -11.09 -3.21
C TYR A 247 -9.61 -10.91 -1.74
N PHE A 248 -10.11 -9.85 -1.12
CA PHE A 248 -9.73 -9.46 0.24
C PHE A 248 -9.68 -10.61 1.25
N HIS A 249 -10.72 -11.44 1.28
CA HIS A 249 -10.78 -12.54 2.24
C HIS A 249 -9.80 -13.67 1.92
N TYR A 250 -9.87 -14.19 0.70
CA TYR A 250 -8.94 -15.24 0.24
C TYR A 250 -7.52 -14.72 0.11
N GLY A 251 -7.36 -13.49 -0.39
CA GLY A 251 -6.07 -12.82 -0.52
C GLY A 251 -5.38 -12.62 0.83
N ALA A 252 -6.12 -12.19 1.85
CA ALA A 252 -5.56 -12.03 3.19
C ALA A 252 -5.14 -13.37 3.82
N GLN A 253 -5.96 -14.41 3.67
CA GLN A 253 -5.63 -15.75 4.20
C GLN A 253 -4.46 -16.38 3.45
N ALA A 254 -4.44 -16.28 2.11
CA ALA A 254 -3.35 -16.77 1.29
C ALA A 254 -2.03 -16.06 1.62
N ALA A 255 -2.06 -14.72 1.65
CA ALA A 255 -0.90 -13.91 1.99
C ALA A 255 -0.37 -14.21 3.39
N SER A 256 -1.24 -14.29 4.41
CA SER A 256 -0.81 -14.67 5.75
C SER A 256 -0.12 -16.04 5.76
N SER A 257 -0.69 -17.05 5.09
CA SER A 257 -0.12 -18.38 5.07
C SER A 257 1.25 -18.43 4.35
N VAL A 258 1.37 -17.75 3.21
CA VAL A 258 2.63 -17.70 2.46
C VAL A 258 3.70 -16.93 3.24
N ILE A 259 3.37 -15.74 3.74
CA ILE A 259 4.28 -14.90 4.53
C ILE A 259 4.77 -15.67 5.76
N ASP A 260 3.85 -16.27 6.53
CA ASP A 260 4.21 -17.00 7.75
C ASP A 260 5.13 -18.19 7.45
N THR A 261 4.87 -18.92 6.36
CA THR A 261 5.69 -20.07 5.97
C THR A 261 7.06 -19.65 5.45
N ARG A 262 7.11 -18.67 4.54
CA ARG A 262 8.36 -18.20 3.93
C ARG A 262 9.24 -17.46 4.94
N TYR A 263 8.64 -16.69 5.84
CA TYR A 263 9.35 -16.04 6.93
C TYR A 263 10.02 -17.05 7.87
N ALA A 264 9.33 -18.15 8.20
CA ALA A 264 9.90 -19.23 8.98
C ALA A 264 11.01 -20.00 8.24
N GLN A 265 11.10 -19.89 6.92
CA GLN A 265 12.16 -20.41 6.06
C GLN A 265 13.30 -19.39 5.82
N GLU A 266 13.22 -18.21 6.43
CA GLU A 266 14.16 -17.11 6.23
C GLU A 266 14.26 -16.65 4.77
N ASP A 267 13.17 -16.82 3.99
CA ASP A 267 13.08 -16.43 2.58
C ASP A 267 12.38 -15.08 2.43
N ASP A 268 13.12 -14.01 2.81
CA ASP A 268 12.59 -12.64 2.76
C ASP A 268 12.15 -12.21 1.35
N ALA A 269 12.85 -12.68 0.32
CA ALA A 269 12.50 -12.36 -1.07
C ALA A 269 11.13 -12.96 -1.44
N ALA A 270 10.87 -14.20 -1.06
CA ALA A 270 9.57 -14.83 -1.29
C ALA A 270 8.47 -14.20 -0.44
N VAL A 271 8.76 -13.79 0.81
CA VAL A 271 7.81 -13.03 1.65
C VAL A 271 7.36 -11.76 0.94
N VAL A 272 8.31 -10.98 0.43
CA VAL A 272 8.01 -9.71 -0.28
C VAL A 272 7.32 -9.98 -1.62
N ALA A 273 7.78 -10.98 -2.38
CA ALA A 273 7.18 -11.38 -3.66
C ALA A 273 5.74 -11.88 -3.51
N ALA A 274 5.40 -12.52 -2.39
CA ALA A 274 4.03 -12.94 -2.10
C ALA A 274 3.05 -11.77 -2.13
N GLY A 275 3.53 -10.54 -1.88
CA GLY A 275 2.70 -9.35 -1.90
C GLY A 275 1.61 -9.43 -0.83
N GLY A 276 0.38 -9.13 -1.22
CA GLY A 276 -0.77 -9.33 -0.33
C GLY A 276 -0.90 -8.30 0.79
N HIS A 277 0.02 -7.35 0.91
CA HIS A 277 -0.02 -6.36 1.98
C HIS A 277 -1.32 -5.54 1.97
N TYR A 278 -1.84 -5.21 0.78
CA TYR A 278 -3.10 -4.49 0.62
C TYR A 278 -4.29 -5.31 1.16
N SER A 279 -4.38 -6.59 0.80
CA SER A 279 -5.43 -7.48 1.30
C SER A 279 -5.33 -7.70 2.81
N LEU A 280 -4.11 -7.90 3.32
CA LEU A 280 -3.84 -8.07 4.75
C LEU A 280 -4.19 -6.80 5.54
N MET A 281 -3.73 -5.63 5.08
CA MET A 281 -4.00 -4.36 5.74
C MET A 281 -5.49 -4.03 5.71
N ASN A 282 -6.15 -4.17 4.57
CA ASN A 282 -7.59 -3.96 4.47
C ASN A 282 -8.36 -4.93 5.38
N TYR A 283 -7.91 -6.18 5.46
CA TYR A 283 -8.50 -7.15 6.37
C TYR A 283 -8.25 -6.80 7.84
N TYR A 284 -7.05 -6.35 8.17
CA TYR A 284 -6.70 -5.88 9.51
C TYR A 284 -7.59 -4.71 9.94
N LEU A 285 -7.80 -3.74 9.07
CA LEU A 285 -8.63 -2.57 9.36
C LEU A 285 -10.13 -2.92 9.42
N ASN A 286 -10.64 -3.66 8.46
CA ASN A 286 -12.07 -3.79 8.19
C ASN A 286 -12.63 -5.21 8.35
N GLY A 287 -11.80 -6.24 8.36
CA GLY A 287 -12.25 -7.64 8.38
C GLY A 287 -12.90 -8.06 9.69
N LYS A 288 -13.88 -8.96 9.60
CA LYS A 288 -14.62 -9.48 10.76
C LYS A 288 -14.39 -10.97 11.04
N GLN A 289 -14.00 -11.74 10.03
CA GLN A 289 -13.96 -13.23 10.08
C GLN A 289 -12.56 -13.83 10.28
N PHE A 290 -11.51 -13.05 10.10
CA PHE A 290 -10.12 -13.48 10.25
C PHE A 290 -9.50 -12.80 11.47
N SER A 291 -8.60 -13.50 12.17
CA SER A 291 -7.95 -12.94 13.34
C SER A 291 -7.12 -11.70 12.98
N LYS A 292 -7.48 -10.55 13.54
CA LYS A 292 -6.71 -9.31 13.38
C LYS A 292 -5.30 -9.44 13.91
N TYR A 293 -5.11 -10.16 15.00
CA TYR A 293 -3.80 -10.48 15.53
C TYR A 293 -2.93 -11.25 14.53
N LYS A 294 -3.47 -12.30 13.87
CA LYS A 294 -2.73 -13.03 12.83
C LYS A 294 -2.40 -12.13 11.63
N ALA A 295 -3.35 -11.32 11.18
CA ALA A 295 -3.09 -10.38 10.10
C ALA A 295 -2.00 -9.36 10.47
N GLY A 296 -2.02 -8.86 11.71
CA GLY A 296 -1.00 -7.97 12.26
C GLY A 296 0.39 -8.62 12.30
N LEU A 297 0.49 -9.86 12.77
CA LEU A 297 1.75 -10.62 12.78
C LEU A 297 2.30 -10.83 11.36
N SER A 298 1.45 -11.19 10.40
CA SER A 298 1.90 -11.36 9.01
C SER A 298 2.37 -10.04 8.39
N LEU A 299 1.68 -8.92 8.68
CA LEU A 299 2.10 -7.58 8.24
C LEU A 299 3.44 -7.17 8.88
N MET A 300 3.64 -7.47 10.16
CA MET A 300 4.89 -7.23 10.86
C MET A 300 6.05 -8.04 10.26
N ARG A 301 5.83 -9.33 9.96
CA ARG A 301 6.82 -10.19 9.28
C ARG A 301 7.16 -9.66 7.89
N LEU A 302 6.15 -9.21 7.13
CA LEU A 302 6.38 -8.55 5.85
C LEU A 302 7.20 -7.27 6.02
N ALA A 303 6.92 -6.44 7.01
CA ALA A 303 7.72 -5.24 7.30
C ALA A 303 9.17 -5.59 7.65
N SER A 304 9.40 -6.65 8.43
CA SER A 304 10.74 -7.17 8.70
C SER A 304 11.46 -7.56 7.40
N SER A 305 10.84 -8.40 6.58
CA SER A 305 11.45 -8.85 5.32
C SER A 305 11.75 -7.71 4.35
N LEU A 306 10.93 -6.64 4.32
CA LEU A 306 11.21 -5.44 3.53
C LEU A 306 12.53 -4.75 3.92
N THR A 307 13.02 -4.93 5.15
CA THR A 307 14.31 -4.38 5.58
C THR A 307 15.51 -5.24 5.18
N PHE A 308 15.31 -6.52 4.86
CA PHE A 308 16.38 -7.47 4.52
C PHE A 308 16.52 -7.71 3.01
N VAL A 309 15.47 -7.55 2.21
CA VAL A 309 15.55 -7.69 0.75
C VAL A 309 16.50 -6.67 0.12
N LYS A 310 17.01 -6.99 -1.07
CA LYS A 310 17.88 -6.08 -1.83
C LYS A 310 17.21 -5.70 -3.15
N PRO A 311 17.00 -4.40 -3.43
CA PRO A 311 17.27 -3.26 -2.53
C PRO A 311 16.34 -3.25 -1.31
N GLN A 312 16.82 -2.68 -0.19
CA GLN A 312 16.01 -2.52 1.01
C GLN A 312 14.85 -1.55 0.75
N GLN A 313 13.69 -1.87 1.32
CA GLN A 313 12.46 -1.08 1.16
C GLN A 313 12.04 -0.48 2.52
N LEU A 314 12.93 0.36 3.07
CA LEU A 314 12.82 0.89 4.44
C LEU A 314 11.59 1.79 4.62
N GLY A 315 11.23 2.58 3.62
CA GLY A 315 10.06 3.44 3.66
C GLY A 315 8.74 2.66 3.71
N ARG A 316 8.63 1.58 2.94
CA ARG A 316 7.46 0.69 2.98
C ARG A 316 7.36 -0.03 4.32
N ALA A 317 8.47 -0.53 4.85
CA ALA A 317 8.52 -1.15 6.17
C ALA A 317 8.07 -0.17 7.25
N LEU A 318 8.58 1.06 7.22
CA LEU A 318 8.25 2.10 8.18
C LEU A 318 6.77 2.50 8.13
N LYS A 319 6.22 2.66 6.93
CA LYS A 319 4.79 2.92 6.74
C LYS A 319 3.95 1.80 7.33
N LEU A 320 4.28 0.55 7.02
CA LEU A 320 3.53 -0.61 7.44
C LEU A 320 3.49 -0.75 8.97
N LEU A 321 4.64 -0.56 9.62
CA LEU A 321 4.75 -0.61 11.09
C LEU A 321 4.00 0.54 11.77
N ASN A 322 4.06 1.76 11.22
CA ASN A 322 3.28 2.88 11.74
C ASN A 322 1.78 2.67 11.57
N ASP A 323 1.33 2.18 10.39
CA ASP A 323 -0.09 1.87 10.16
C ASP A 323 -0.60 0.79 11.14
N LEU A 324 0.23 -0.20 11.48
CA LEU A 324 -0.09 -1.21 12.50
C LEU A 324 -0.18 -0.58 13.89
N LYS A 325 0.80 0.24 14.27
CA LYS A 325 0.84 0.89 15.58
C LYS A 325 -0.36 1.82 15.78
N ASP A 326 -0.69 2.62 14.77
CA ASP A 326 -1.83 3.56 14.82
C ASP A 326 -3.19 2.86 14.96
N ASN A 327 -3.27 1.57 14.67
CA ASN A 327 -4.50 0.78 14.69
C ASN A 327 -4.44 -0.44 15.61
N ILE A 328 -3.52 -0.45 16.57
CA ILE A 328 -3.25 -1.61 17.42
C ILE A 328 -4.46 -2.02 18.30
N GLU A 329 -5.31 -1.06 18.66
CA GLU A 329 -6.51 -1.29 19.46
C GLU A 329 -7.58 -2.12 18.74
N LEU A 330 -7.45 -2.33 17.44
CA LEU A 330 -8.33 -3.23 16.69
C LEU A 330 -8.15 -4.69 17.09
N VAL A 331 -7.02 -5.06 17.72
CA VAL A 331 -6.82 -6.37 18.36
C VAL A 331 -7.54 -6.37 19.70
N LYS A 332 -8.64 -7.11 19.79
CA LYS A 332 -9.56 -7.08 20.94
C LYS A 332 -9.01 -7.78 22.18
N ASP A 333 -8.27 -8.85 21.97
CA ASP A 333 -7.65 -9.61 23.06
C ASP A 333 -6.48 -8.79 23.65
N PRO A 334 -6.50 -8.45 24.96
CA PRO A 334 -5.48 -7.60 25.56
C PRO A 334 -4.07 -8.22 25.54
N ALA A 335 -3.95 -9.53 25.71
CA ALA A 335 -2.66 -10.21 25.74
C ALA A 335 -2.04 -10.25 24.33
N GLN A 336 -2.87 -10.59 23.32
CA GLN A 336 -2.43 -10.56 21.90
C GLN A 336 -2.12 -9.14 21.44
N ARG A 337 -2.85 -8.14 21.92
CA ARG A 337 -2.58 -6.74 21.60
C ARG A 337 -1.24 -6.29 22.17
N ALA A 338 -0.99 -6.56 23.46
CA ALA A 338 0.26 -6.20 24.11
C ALA A 338 1.48 -6.90 23.46
N ASP A 339 1.32 -8.17 23.08
CA ASP A 339 2.36 -8.92 22.37
C ASP A 339 2.68 -8.30 21.00
N LEU A 340 1.65 -8.01 20.19
CA LEU A 340 1.83 -7.39 18.87
C LEU A 340 2.44 -5.99 19.00
N GLU A 341 2.00 -5.18 19.96
CA GLU A 341 2.51 -3.84 20.21
C GLU A 341 3.99 -3.86 20.56
N ALA A 342 4.40 -4.73 21.47
CA ALA A 342 5.80 -4.87 21.85
C ALA A 342 6.69 -5.27 20.67
N GLN A 343 6.21 -6.17 19.81
CA GLN A 343 6.96 -6.60 18.63
C GLN A 343 7.06 -5.48 17.57
N VAL A 344 5.97 -4.73 17.34
CA VAL A 344 5.97 -3.58 16.42
C VAL A 344 6.91 -2.48 16.90
N ASP A 345 6.89 -2.16 18.20
CA ASP A 345 7.77 -1.14 18.78
C ASP A 345 9.24 -1.52 18.65
N ALA A 346 9.59 -2.76 18.96
CA ALA A 346 10.97 -3.26 18.80
C ALA A 346 11.45 -3.16 17.34
N GLN A 347 10.60 -3.48 16.37
CA GLN A 347 10.95 -3.35 14.95
C GLN A 347 11.06 -1.89 14.51
N LEU A 348 10.18 -1.00 14.99
CA LEU A 348 10.26 0.43 14.72
C LEU A 348 11.57 1.03 15.24
N ASP A 349 11.99 0.65 16.46
CA ASP A 349 13.23 1.13 17.05
C ASP A 349 14.45 0.64 16.25
N ASN A 350 14.47 -0.63 15.84
CA ASN A 350 15.52 -1.17 14.97
C ASN A 350 15.59 -0.43 13.62
N LEU A 351 14.45 -0.17 13.01
CA LEU A 351 14.36 0.51 11.71
C LEU A 351 14.82 1.97 11.83
N LYS A 352 14.41 2.68 12.89
CA LYS A 352 14.89 4.03 13.18
C LYS A 352 16.40 4.08 13.39
N ALA A 353 16.97 3.08 14.08
CA ALA A 353 18.41 2.98 14.25
C ALA A 353 19.13 2.80 12.91
N GLN A 354 18.62 1.95 12.03
CA GLN A 354 19.18 1.77 10.68
C GLN A 354 19.15 3.08 9.86
N ILE A 355 18.02 3.78 9.88
CA ILE A 355 17.87 5.08 9.20
C ILE A 355 18.83 6.12 9.77
N SER A 356 18.98 6.17 11.10
CA SER A 356 19.92 7.07 11.76
C SER A 356 21.38 6.81 11.35
N GLN A 357 21.76 5.54 11.17
CA GLN A 357 23.10 5.18 10.68
C GLN A 357 23.35 5.69 9.24
N ILE A 358 22.33 5.69 8.39
CA ILE A 358 22.43 6.27 7.05
C ILE A 358 22.68 7.78 7.14
N GLY A 359 21.94 8.48 8.00
CA GLY A 359 22.11 9.91 8.23
C GLY A 359 23.51 10.27 8.76
N ALA A 360 24.03 9.53 9.74
CA ALA A 360 25.35 9.74 10.30
C ALA A 360 26.47 9.54 9.27
N ARG A 361 26.32 8.55 8.36
CA ARG A 361 27.30 8.32 7.28
C ARG A 361 27.30 9.44 6.24
N ALA A 362 26.13 9.97 5.90
CA ALA A 362 26.01 11.05 4.92
C ALA A 362 26.65 12.37 5.39
N THR A 363 26.79 12.59 6.71
CA THR A 363 27.44 13.78 7.27
C THR A 363 28.95 13.62 7.44
N SER A 364 29.50 12.41 7.28
CA SER A 364 30.92 12.10 7.41
C SER A 364 31.65 11.99 6.05
N SER A 365 30.93 12.07 4.95
CA SER A 365 31.43 12.10 3.56
C SER A 365 31.43 13.51 3.00
#